data_63cad9758247df1a2f0ddb22e56b85c0
#
_entry.id   63cad9758247df1a2f0ddb22e56b85c0
#
_cell.length_a   1.000
_cell.length_b   1.000
_cell.length_c   1.000
_cell.angle_alpha   90.00
_cell.angle_beta   90.00
_cell.angle_gamma   90.00
#
_symmetry.space_group_name_H-M   'P 1'
#
loop_
_entity.id
_entity.type
_entity.pdbx_description
1 polymer ?
#
loop_
_entity_poly.entity_id
_entity_poly.type
_entity_poly.pdbx_seq_one_letter_code
_entity_poly.pdbx_strand_id
1 'polypeptide(L)'
;KEWKVPFEVLNDGDVTALAASMSLNRNAVLGIAMGTSVAAGFVDPKGNLTNWLSELAFVPVDYRAHGPADEWSGDLGCGVQYFSQQGVGRLLPLAGIHLPATMRLPEQLEELQKLMLAGDTRALQVYEAIGIAFGYAIAHFASFYDIQCLLIMGRVTSGKGGDVIIERARSVLADEFPELRIDLVVPSEKDKRHGQAVAAASLPSL
;
A
#
# COMPACT_ATOMS: atom_id res chain seq x y z
N LYS A 1 -35.75 -10.92 -4.11
CA LYS A 1 -36.11 -9.90 -5.13
C LYS A 1 -34.91 -9.83 -6.07
N GLU A 2 -35.07 -10.21 -7.33
CA GLU A 2 -34.04 -10.03 -8.35
C GLU A 2 -33.98 -8.56 -8.71
N TRP A 3 -32.78 -8.01 -8.59
CA TRP A 3 -32.49 -6.67 -9.06
C TRP A 3 -32.27 -6.75 -10.58
N LYS A 4 -33.17 -6.16 -11.36
CA LYS A 4 -33.06 -6.09 -12.82
C LYS A 4 -32.26 -4.86 -13.26
N VAL A 5 -31.09 -4.69 -12.69
CA VAL A 5 -30.15 -3.61 -13.05
C VAL A 5 -28.79 -4.25 -13.38
N PRO A 6 -28.08 -3.75 -14.37
CA PRO A 6 -26.70 -4.20 -14.61
C PRO A 6 -25.85 -3.89 -13.37
N PHE A 7 -25.02 -4.84 -12.99
CA PHE A 7 -24.05 -4.67 -11.91
C PHE A 7 -22.76 -5.38 -12.29
N GLU A 8 -21.67 -4.86 -11.77
CA GLU A 8 -20.35 -5.45 -11.90
C GLU A 8 -19.72 -5.58 -10.51
N VAL A 9 -18.95 -6.65 -10.30
CA VAL A 9 -18.22 -6.90 -9.06
C VAL A 9 -16.74 -6.74 -9.36
N LEU A 10 -16.10 -5.80 -8.69
CA LEU A 10 -14.68 -5.54 -8.82
C LEU A 10 -13.99 -5.71 -7.46
N ASN A 11 -12.68 -6.00 -7.53
CA ASN A 11 -11.80 -5.94 -6.37
C ASN A 11 -11.67 -4.47 -5.90
N ASP A 12 -11.59 -4.22 -4.60
CA ASP A 12 -11.44 -2.88 -4.04
C ASP A 12 -10.12 -2.21 -4.45
N GLY A 13 -9.07 -3.00 -4.68
CA GLY A 13 -7.81 -2.54 -5.25
C GLY A 13 -7.97 -2.00 -6.68
N ASP A 14 -8.74 -2.69 -7.52
CA ASP A 14 -9.02 -2.26 -8.90
C ASP A 14 -9.81 -0.95 -8.92
N VAL A 15 -10.82 -0.82 -8.05
CA VAL A 15 -11.56 0.44 -7.87
C VAL A 15 -10.63 1.57 -7.44
N THR A 16 -9.67 1.26 -6.56
CA THR A 16 -8.66 2.22 -6.10
C THR A 16 -7.75 2.69 -7.24
N ALA A 17 -7.25 1.76 -8.06
CA ALA A 17 -6.40 2.09 -9.21
C ALA A 17 -7.15 2.89 -10.27
N LEU A 18 -8.40 2.52 -10.55
CA LEU A 18 -9.26 3.26 -11.49
C LEU A 18 -9.54 4.69 -10.99
N ALA A 19 -9.88 4.84 -9.71
CA ALA A 19 -10.06 6.15 -9.08
C ALA A 19 -8.81 7.01 -9.20
N ALA A 20 -7.64 6.41 -9.00
CA ALA A 20 -6.35 7.07 -9.16
C ALA A 20 -6.12 7.54 -10.60
N SER A 21 -6.29 6.64 -11.57
CA SER A 21 -6.14 6.94 -12.99
C SER A 21 -7.03 8.10 -13.42
N MET A 22 -8.30 8.06 -13.02
CA MET A 22 -9.27 9.13 -13.34
C MET A 22 -8.93 10.47 -12.67
N SER A 23 -8.58 10.46 -11.37
CA SER A 23 -8.31 11.69 -10.63
C SER A 23 -7.01 12.36 -11.04
N LEU A 24 -6.01 11.58 -11.42
CA LEU A 24 -4.72 12.06 -11.90
C LEU A 24 -4.70 12.32 -13.42
N ASN A 25 -5.74 11.89 -14.13
CA ASN A 25 -5.79 11.88 -15.61
C ASN A 25 -4.54 11.19 -16.20
N ARG A 26 -4.20 10.01 -15.67
CA ARG A 26 -2.99 9.23 -16.03
C ARG A 26 -3.33 7.76 -16.15
N ASN A 27 -2.65 7.08 -17.06
CA ASN A 27 -2.65 5.62 -17.21
C ASN A 27 -1.34 5.05 -16.66
N ALA A 28 -1.16 3.74 -16.75
CA ALA A 28 -0.03 3.01 -16.16
C ALA A 28 0.07 3.28 -14.64
N VAL A 29 -1.06 3.19 -13.95
CA VAL A 29 -1.20 3.53 -12.53
C VAL A 29 -1.38 2.26 -11.71
N LEU A 30 -0.45 2.00 -10.79
CA LEU A 30 -0.63 1.05 -9.71
C LEU A 30 -1.19 1.78 -8.49
N GLY A 31 -2.35 1.39 -8.00
CA GLY A 31 -2.91 1.86 -6.74
C GLY A 31 -2.60 0.88 -5.62
N ILE A 32 -2.06 1.37 -4.50
CA ILE A 32 -1.81 0.55 -3.30
C ILE A 32 -2.42 1.20 -2.08
N ALA A 33 -3.19 0.44 -1.31
CA ALA A 33 -3.75 0.86 -0.04
C ALA A 33 -3.16 0.04 1.11
N MET A 34 -2.40 0.70 1.99
CA MET A 34 -1.76 0.11 3.19
C MET A 34 -2.68 0.26 4.40
N GLY A 35 -3.53 -0.72 4.61
CA GLY A 35 -4.48 -0.82 5.73
C GLY A 35 -4.11 -1.91 6.72
N THR A 36 -5.12 -2.62 7.21
CA THR A 36 -4.93 -3.86 8.01
C THR A 36 -4.18 -4.91 7.19
N SER A 37 -4.52 -4.99 5.91
CA SER A 37 -3.78 -5.70 4.87
C SER A 37 -3.32 -4.72 3.79
N VAL A 38 -2.97 -5.22 2.61
CA VAL A 38 -2.60 -4.45 1.43
C VAL A 38 -3.58 -4.78 0.33
N ALA A 39 -4.29 -3.78 -0.20
CA ALA A 39 -5.07 -3.91 -1.41
C ALA A 39 -4.34 -3.22 -2.56
N ALA A 40 -4.40 -3.79 -3.74
CA ALA A 40 -3.77 -3.21 -4.92
C ALA A 40 -4.60 -3.47 -6.18
N GLY A 41 -4.44 -2.59 -7.18
CA GLY A 41 -5.01 -2.74 -8.51
C GLY A 41 -4.18 -1.97 -9.52
N PHE A 42 -4.31 -2.33 -10.80
CA PHE A 42 -3.50 -1.74 -11.85
C PHE A 42 -4.34 -1.33 -13.06
N VAL A 43 -4.16 -0.08 -13.48
CA VAL A 43 -4.65 0.44 -14.76
C VAL A 43 -3.50 0.46 -15.74
N ASP A 44 -3.64 -0.24 -16.85
CA ASP A 44 -2.60 -0.40 -17.86
C ASP A 44 -2.29 0.91 -18.63
N PRO A 45 -1.24 0.96 -19.47
CA PRO A 45 -0.93 2.15 -20.27
C PRO A 45 -2.04 2.57 -21.24
N LYS A 46 -2.99 1.69 -21.55
CA LYS A 46 -4.15 1.99 -22.43
C LYS A 46 -5.36 2.50 -21.64
N GLY A 47 -5.29 2.49 -20.32
CA GLY A 47 -6.38 2.95 -19.45
C GLY A 47 -7.37 1.84 -19.06
N ASN A 48 -7.04 0.56 -19.28
CA ASN A 48 -7.90 -0.56 -18.93
C ASN A 48 -7.50 -1.15 -17.57
N LEU A 49 -8.50 -1.64 -16.83
CA LEU A 49 -8.25 -2.57 -15.74
C LEU A 49 -7.75 -3.89 -16.31
N THR A 50 -6.73 -4.47 -15.68
CA THR A 50 -6.25 -5.79 -16.05
C THR A 50 -7.12 -6.85 -15.37
N ASN A 51 -7.29 -8.01 -16.03
CA ASN A 51 -7.95 -9.16 -15.41
C ASN A 51 -6.98 -9.96 -14.51
N TRP A 52 -5.93 -9.32 -14.02
CA TRP A 52 -4.97 -9.95 -13.14
C TRP A 52 -5.44 -9.85 -11.69
N LEU A 53 -5.17 -10.88 -10.95
CA LEU A 53 -5.36 -10.85 -9.50
C LEU A 53 -4.22 -10.06 -8.86
N SER A 54 -4.45 -8.79 -8.57
CA SER A 54 -3.44 -7.87 -8.03
C SER A 54 -3.33 -7.99 -6.49
N GLU A 55 -3.19 -9.21 -5.97
CA GLU A 55 -3.10 -9.49 -4.53
C GLU A 55 -1.67 -9.29 -4.00
N LEU A 56 -1.18 -8.05 -4.05
CA LEU A 56 0.19 -7.71 -3.65
C LEU A 56 0.48 -7.90 -2.16
N ALA A 57 -0.56 -8.11 -1.33
CA ALA A 57 -0.40 -8.51 0.06
C ALA A 57 0.39 -9.81 0.21
N PHE A 58 0.20 -10.76 -0.71
CA PHE A 58 0.77 -12.11 -0.67
C PHE A 58 2.00 -12.29 -1.56
N VAL A 59 2.39 -11.26 -2.30
CA VAL A 59 3.63 -11.32 -3.09
C VAL A 59 4.83 -11.39 -2.17
N PRO A 60 5.75 -12.37 -2.35
CA PRO A 60 6.96 -12.46 -1.57
C PRO A 60 7.88 -11.26 -1.88
N VAL A 61 8.24 -10.53 -0.84
CA VAL A 61 9.16 -9.38 -0.88
C VAL A 61 10.41 -9.64 -0.04
N ASP A 62 10.42 -10.71 0.74
CA ASP A 62 11.56 -11.19 1.49
C ASP A 62 11.77 -12.67 1.22
N TYR A 63 12.89 -13.00 0.58
CA TYR A 63 13.25 -14.37 0.17
C TYR A 63 14.13 -15.09 1.20
N ARG A 64 14.30 -14.54 2.41
CA ARG A 64 15.05 -15.20 3.47
C ARG A 64 14.27 -16.40 4.01
N ALA A 65 14.96 -17.49 4.30
CA ALA A 65 14.35 -18.71 4.83
C ALA A 65 13.60 -18.53 6.17
N HIS A 66 13.87 -17.43 6.87
CA HIS A 66 13.26 -17.09 8.16
C HIS A 66 12.44 -15.79 8.07
N GLY A 67 11.95 -15.44 6.89
CA GLY A 67 10.99 -14.36 6.73
C GLY A 67 9.74 -14.59 7.59
N PRO A 68 9.04 -13.54 8.05
CA PRO A 68 7.81 -13.69 8.80
C PRO A 68 6.77 -14.43 7.97
N ALA A 69 6.07 -15.37 8.57
CA ALA A 69 4.95 -16.05 7.97
C ALA A 69 3.70 -15.17 8.04
N ASP A 70 2.92 -15.16 6.98
CA ASP A 70 1.57 -14.60 7.01
C ASP A 70 0.63 -15.53 7.77
N GLU A 71 -0.16 -14.97 8.69
CA GLU A 71 -1.02 -15.76 9.57
C GLU A 71 -2.16 -16.48 8.81
N TRP A 72 -2.57 -15.95 7.67
CA TRP A 72 -3.67 -16.48 6.90
C TRP A 72 -3.24 -17.51 5.84
N SER A 73 -2.23 -17.17 5.03
CA SER A 73 -1.75 -18.06 3.95
C SER A 73 -0.67 -19.04 4.43
N GLY A 74 0.07 -18.68 5.47
CA GLY A 74 1.27 -19.42 5.93
C GLY A 74 2.50 -19.14 5.08
N ASP A 75 2.41 -18.31 4.04
CA ASP A 75 3.52 -17.98 3.15
C ASP A 75 4.54 -17.08 3.84
N LEU A 76 5.83 -17.30 3.54
CA LEU A 76 6.92 -16.55 4.13
C LEU A 76 7.24 -15.28 3.33
N GLY A 77 7.53 -14.21 4.05
CA GLY A 77 8.08 -13.00 3.45
C GLY A 77 7.09 -12.17 2.62
N CYS A 78 5.78 -12.35 2.81
CA CYS A 78 4.75 -11.64 2.08
C CYS A 78 4.72 -10.15 2.38
N GLY A 79 4.36 -9.34 1.39
CA GLY A 79 4.27 -7.87 1.49
C GLY A 79 3.45 -7.36 2.66
N VAL A 80 2.34 -8.04 3.00
CA VAL A 80 1.50 -7.70 4.15
C VAL A 80 2.28 -7.64 5.46
N GLN A 81 3.32 -8.45 5.62
CA GLN A 81 4.17 -8.49 6.81
C GLN A 81 5.20 -7.34 6.87
N TYR A 82 5.28 -6.50 5.85
CA TYR A 82 6.29 -5.43 5.74
C TYR A 82 5.69 -4.04 5.66
N PHE A 83 4.58 -3.83 4.96
CA PHE A 83 4.03 -2.49 4.74
C PHE A 83 2.51 -2.41 4.96
N SER A 84 2.00 -3.15 5.94
CA SER A 84 0.62 -3.04 6.47
C SER A 84 0.62 -2.80 7.97
N GLN A 85 -0.55 -2.76 8.60
CA GLN A 85 -0.67 -2.74 10.06
C GLN A 85 -0.11 -4.01 10.71
N GLN A 86 -0.13 -5.16 10.02
CA GLN A 86 0.56 -6.38 10.49
C GLN A 86 2.07 -6.15 10.54
N GLY A 87 2.64 -5.52 9.50
CA GLY A 87 4.04 -5.09 9.48
C GLY A 87 4.39 -4.16 10.64
N VAL A 88 3.52 -3.18 10.93
CA VAL A 88 3.68 -2.31 12.11
C VAL A 88 3.73 -3.14 13.38
N GLY A 89 2.72 -3.99 13.63
CA GLY A 89 2.65 -4.83 14.83
C GLY A 89 3.89 -5.69 15.04
N ARG A 90 4.43 -6.24 13.95
CA ARG A 90 5.66 -7.05 13.96
C ARG A 90 6.91 -6.22 14.28
N LEU A 91 6.99 -4.98 13.79
CA LEU A 91 8.17 -4.12 13.94
C LEU A 91 8.23 -3.42 15.31
N LEU A 92 7.10 -3.15 15.95
CA LEU A 92 7.04 -2.47 17.25
C LEU A 92 7.95 -3.11 18.31
N PRO A 93 7.85 -4.40 18.63
CA PRO A 93 8.70 -5.04 19.63
C PRO A 93 10.18 -5.06 19.21
N LEU A 94 10.48 -5.15 17.92
CA LEU A 94 11.85 -5.09 17.41
C LEU A 94 12.49 -3.71 17.59
N ALA A 95 11.68 -2.65 17.58
CA ALA A 95 12.11 -1.30 17.90
C ALA A 95 12.11 -1.00 19.42
N GLY A 96 11.79 -1.99 20.28
CA GLY A 96 11.69 -1.81 21.73
C GLY A 96 10.43 -1.07 22.17
N ILE A 97 9.37 -1.06 21.35
CA ILE A 97 8.04 -0.53 21.68
C ILE A 97 7.15 -1.71 22.06
N HIS A 98 6.87 -1.86 23.35
CA HIS A 98 6.07 -2.97 23.87
C HIS A 98 4.68 -2.48 24.21
N LEU A 99 3.68 -2.95 23.46
CA LEU A 99 2.27 -2.66 23.69
C LEU A 99 1.55 -3.90 24.26
N PRO A 100 0.39 -3.73 24.91
CA PRO A 100 -0.39 -4.86 25.39
C PRO A 100 -0.72 -5.86 24.26
N ALA A 101 -0.55 -7.16 24.51
CA ALA A 101 -0.82 -8.21 23.50
C ALA A 101 -2.29 -8.24 23.05
N THR A 102 -3.20 -7.68 23.84
CA THR A 102 -4.63 -7.56 23.49
C THR A 102 -4.95 -6.36 22.61
N MET A 103 -3.98 -5.47 22.38
CA MET A 103 -4.18 -4.27 21.55
C MET A 103 -4.29 -4.64 20.09
N ARG A 104 -5.38 -4.24 19.44
CA ARG A 104 -5.64 -4.53 18.02
C ARG A 104 -4.71 -3.75 17.10
N LEU A 105 -4.45 -4.26 15.91
CA LEU A 105 -3.53 -3.64 14.95
C LEU A 105 -3.83 -2.16 14.64
N PRO A 106 -5.11 -1.72 14.46
CA PRO A 106 -5.40 -0.30 14.29
C PRO A 106 -5.00 0.57 15.48
N GLU A 107 -5.15 0.06 16.70
CA GLU A 107 -4.79 0.76 17.93
C GLU A 107 -3.26 0.84 18.09
N GLN A 108 -2.54 -0.23 17.71
CA GLN A 108 -1.07 -0.23 17.69
C GLN A 108 -0.52 0.82 16.72
N LEU A 109 -1.14 0.96 15.54
CA LEU A 109 -0.79 2.00 14.59
C LEU A 109 -1.05 3.41 15.15
N GLU A 110 -2.17 3.63 15.85
CA GLU A 110 -2.48 4.90 16.49
C GLU A 110 -1.43 5.26 17.56
N GLU A 111 -1.00 4.30 18.37
CA GLU A 111 0.07 4.52 19.34
C GLU A 111 1.40 4.84 18.65
N LEU A 112 1.77 4.12 17.59
CA LEU A 112 2.96 4.44 16.80
C LEU A 112 2.89 5.86 16.24
N GLN A 113 1.73 6.29 15.71
CA GLN A 113 1.53 7.65 15.20
C GLN A 113 1.69 8.71 16.30
N LYS A 114 1.19 8.46 17.52
CA LYS A 114 1.39 9.35 18.68
C LYS A 114 2.86 9.46 19.04
N LEU A 115 3.58 8.33 19.11
CA LEU A 115 5.02 8.31 19.39
C LEU A 115 5.81 9.08 18.33
N MET A 116 5.46 8.91 17.07
CA MET A 116 6.08 9.66 15.95
C MET A 116 5.84 11.16 16.08
N LEU A 117 4.65 11.59 16.46
CA LEU A 117 4.33 13.01 16.70
C LEU A 117 5.12 13.57 17.88
N ALA A 118 5.38 12.75 18.90
CA ALA A 118 6.19 13.10 20.06
C ALA A 118 7.70 13.13 19.78
N GLY A 119 8.14 12.71 18.59
CA GLY A 119 9.56 12.68 18.21
C GLY A 119 10.32 11.46 18.73
N ASP A 120 9.64 10.37 19.07
CA ASP A 120 10.26 9.14 19.51
C ASP A 120 11.06 8.50 18.34
N THR A 121 12.36 8.35 18.52
CA THR A 121 13.27 7.80 17.50
C THR A 121 12.98 6.34 17.17
N ARG A 122 12.41 5.57 18.09
CA ARG A 122 12.00 4.18 17.84
C ARG A 122 10.84 4.12 16.88
N ALA A 123 9.88 5.06 16.99
CA ALA A 123 8.79 5.18 16.03
C ALA A 123 9.31 5.55 14.65
N LEU A 124 10.28 6.46 14.57
CA LEU A 124 10.95 6.80 13.32
C LEU A 124 11.58 5.55 12.66
N GLN A 125 12.31 4.73 13.42
CA GLN A 125 12.94 3.50 12.92
C GLN A 125 11.91 2.52 12.33
N VAL A 126 10.73 2.39 12.93
CA VAL A 126 9.65 1.53 12.39
C VAL A 126 9.21 2.05 11.02
N TYR A 127 8.95 3.36 10.89
CA TYR A 127 8.52 3.94 9.62
C TYR A 127 9.62 3.90 8.54
N GLU A 128 10.88 4.10 8.91
CA GLU A 128 12.01 3.94 8.00
C GLU A 128 12.14 2.50 7.49
N ALA A 129 12.01 1.51 8.37
CA ALA A 129 12.06 0.10 7.98
C ALA A 129 10.93 -0.27 7.00
N ILE A 130 9.72 0.23 7.24
CA ILE A 130 8.59 0.06 6.31
C ILE A 130 8.90 0.71 4.96
N GLY A 131 9.42 1.94 4.96
CA GLY A 131 9.73 2.68 3.74
C GLY A 131 10.82 2.02 2.89
N ILE A 132 11.86 1.49 3.54
CA ILE A 132 12.93 0.74 2.86
C ILE A 132 12.35 -0.53 2.22
N ALA A 133 11.60 -1.33 2.98
CA ALA A 133 10.97 -2.55 2.46
C ALA A 133 10.02 -2.24 1.30
N PHE A 134 9.28 -1.14 1.39
CA PHE A 134 8.35 -0.71 0.34
C PHE A 134 9.10 -0.25 -0.91
N GLY A 135 10.24 0.44 -0.80
CA GLY A 135 11.06 0.84 -1.95
C GLY A 135 11.53 -0.37 -2.77
N TYR A 136 12.04 -1.41 -2.12
CA TYR A 136 12.39 -2.67 -2.79
C TYR A 136 11.16 -3.38 -3.38
N ALA A 137 10.03 -3.37 -2.67
CA ALA A 137 8.80 -3.96 -3.17
C ALA A 137 8.31 -3.26 -4.46
N ILE A 138 8.40 -1.93 -4.54
CA ILE A 138 8.05 -1.18 -5.77
C ILE A 138 8.90 -1.62 -6.95
N ALA A 139 10.22 -1.75 -6.76
CA ALA A 139 11.12 -2.23 -7.81
C ALA A 139 10.77 -3.66 -8.24
N HIS A 140 10.40 -4.52 -7.29
CA HIS A 140 9.93 -5.87 -7.58
C HIS A 140 8.62 -5.85 -8.37
N PHE A 141 7.64 -5.03 -7.98
CA PHE A 141 6.36 -4.90 -8.70
C PHE A 141 6.55 -4.35 -10.12
N ALA A 142 7.52 -3.46 -10.33
CA ALA A 142 7.86 -2.96 -11.67
C ALA A 142 8.37 -4.04 -12.64
N SER A 143 8.74 -5.23 -12.13
CA SER A 143 9.09 -6.39 -12.97
C SER A 143 7.86 -7.05 -13.60
N PHE A 144 6.65 -6.79 -13.08
CA PHE A 144 5.40 -7.40 -13.54
C PHE A 144 4.42 -6.39 -14.14
N TYR A 145 4.48 -5.13 -13.68
CA TYR A 145 3.59 -4.06 -14.10
C TYR A 145 4.41 -2.94 -14.75
N ASP A 146 3.94 -2.43 -15.88
CA ASP A 146 4.51 -1.22 -16.51
C ASP A 146 4.03 0.03 -15.74
N ILE A 147 4.62 0.26 -14.56
CA ILE A 147 4.21 1.30 -13.63
C ILE A 147 4.88 2.62 -14.00
N GLN A 148 4.10 3.65 -14.30
CA GLN A 148 4.59 5.03 -14.42
C GLN A 148 4.20 5.89 -13.22
N CYS A 149 3.11 5.54 -12.56
CA CYS A 149 2.62 6.23 -11.38
C CYS A 149 2.16 5.22 -10.33
N LEU A 150 2.58 5.41 -9.09
CA LEU A 150 2.13 4.65 -7.94
C LEU A 150 1.33 5.55 -7.02
N LEU A 151 0.02 5.32 -6.93
CA LEU A 151 -0.83 5.98 -5.94
C LEU A 151 -0.79 5.20 -4.62
N ILE A 152 -0.41 5.88 -3.54
CA ILE A 152 -0.21 5.28 -2.23
C ILE A 152 -1.24 5.84 -1.26
N MET A 153 -2.02 4.94 -0.66
CA MET A 153 -3.08 5.28 0.27
C MET A 153 -3.04 4.39 1.51
N GLY A 154 -3.94 4.66 2.45
CA GLY A 154 -4.15 3.85 3.63
C GLY A 154 -3.66 4.49 4.92
N ARG A 155 -4.08 3.92 6.05
CA ARG A 155 -3.81 4.50 7.38
C ARG A 155 -2.34 4.43 7.79
N VAL A 156 -1.60 3.43 7.28
CA VAL A 156 -0.16 3.27 7.56
C VAL A 156 0.65 4.43 6.98
N THR A 157 0.23 4.96 5.83
CA THR A 157 0.88 6.08 5.14
C THR A 157 0.29 7.46 5.51
N SER A 158 -0.42 7.56 6.63
CA SER A 158 -1.01 8.82 7.08
C SER A 158 -0.07 9.59 8.01
N GLY A 159 -0.09 10.93 7.91
CA GLY A 159 0.67 11.83 8.78
C GLY A 159 2.19 11.72 8.60
N LYS A 160 2.94 12.23 9.58
CA LYS A 160 4.41 12.31 9.54
C LYS A 160 5.11 10.97 9.27
N GLY A 161 4.57 9.88 9.80
CA GLY A 161 5.12 8.54 9.54
C GLY A 161 4.99 8.14 8.07
N GLY A 162 3.86 8.49 7.44
CA GLY A 162 3.67 8.28 6.01
C GLY A 162 4.68 9.04 5.16
N ASP A 163 4.98 10.29 5.51
CA ASP A 163 6.00 11.09 4.82
C ASP A 163 7.37 10.38 4.86
N VAL A 164 7.74 9.81 6.01
CA VAL A 164 8.99 9.05 6.17
C VAL A 164 9.00 7.79 5.28
N ILE A 165 7.90 7.04 5.24
CA ILE A 165 7.79 5.86 4.36
C ILE A 165 8.05 6.25 2.91
N ILE A 166 7.40 7.30 2.42
CA ILE A 166 7.51 7.74 1.03
C ILE A 166 8.91 8.26 0.73
N GLU A 167 9.50 9.03 1.63
CA GLU A 167 10.88 9.54 1.48
C GLU A 167 11.89 8.39 1.39
N ARG A 168 11.80 7.40 2.28
CA ARG A 168 12.69 6.23 2.26
C ARG A 168 12.50 5.37 1.01
N ALA A 169 11.25 5.15 0.59
CA ALA A 169 10.99 4.44 -0.65
C ALA A 169 11.58 5.16 -1.87
N ARG A 170 11.45 6.49 -1.94
CA ARG A 170 12.10 7.30 -2.98
C ARG A 170 13.63 7.19 -2.95
N SER A 171 14.24 7.22 -1.76
CA SER A 171 15.69 7.05 -1.63
C SER A 171 16.13 5.70 -2.18
N VAL A 172 15.48 4.60 -1.79
CA VAL A 172 15.80 3.26 -2.31
C VAL A 172 15.70 3.22 -3.84
N LEU A 173 14.63 3.75 -4.41
CA LEU A 173 14.47 3.77 -5.87
C LEU A 173 15.54 4.62 -6.55
N ALA A 174 15.86 5.78 -6.02
CA ALA A 174 16.86 6.67 -6.61
C ALA A 174 18.30 6.11 -6.54
N ASP A 175 18.63 5.45 -5.42
CA ASP A 175 19.97 4.98 -5.15
C ASP A 175 20.27 3.61 -5.79
N GLU A 176 19.28 2.72 -5.82
CA GLU A 176 19.48 1.32 -6.23
C GLU A 176 18.79 0.94 -7.54
N PHE A 177 17.78 1.70 -7.96
CA PHE A 177 17.00 1.44 -9.18
C PHE A 177 16.82 2.72 -10.02
N PRO A 178 17.90 3.45 -10.36
CA PRO A 178 17.81 4.76 -11.01
C PRO A 178 17.20 4.73 -12.41
N GLU A 179 17.08 3.54 -13.01
CA GLU A 179 16.41 3.34 -14.31
C GLU A 179 14.88 3.38 -14.18
N LEU A 180 14.33 3.08 -13.00
CA LEU A 180 12.89 3.12 -12.78
C LEU A 180 12.39 4.57 -12.63
N ARG A 181 11.49 4.96 -13.52
CA ARG A 181 10.88 6.31 -13.54
C ARG A 181 9.43 6.20 -13.08
N ILE A 182 9.24 6.05 -11.77
CA ILE A 182 7.92 5.87 -11.15
C ILE A 182 7.62 7.07 -10.26
N ASP A 183 6.53 7.78 -10.56
CA ASP A 183 6.05 8.87 -9.70
C ASP A 183 5.30 8.31 -8.49
N LEU A 184 5.79 8.56 -7.29
CA LEU A 184 5.09 8.21 -6.05
C LEU A 184 4.15 9.34 -5.65
N VAL A 185 2.84 9.08 -5.67
CA VAL A 185 1.78 10.06 -5.40
C VAL A 185 1.01 9.66 -4.16
N VAL A 186 0.86 10.60 -3.24
CA VAL A 186 -0.04 10.46 -2.08
C VAL A 186 -1.20 11.43 -2.28
N PRO A 187 -2.44 10.95 -2.36
CA PRO A 187 -3.58 11.82 -2.61
C PRO A 187 -3.85 12.74 -1.42
N SER A 188 -4.38 13.93 -1.69
CA SER A 188 -4.87 14.81 -0.65
C SER A 188 -6.06 14.18 0.10
N GLU A 189 -6.32 14.64 1.33
CA GLU A 189 -7.47 14.15 2.12
C GLU A 189 -8.82 14.37 1.41
N LYS A 190 -8.91 15.39 0.56
CA LYS A 190 -10.10 15.68 -0.25
C LYS A 190 -10.27 14.63 -1.35
N ASP A 191 -9.20 14.25 -2.01
CA ASP A 191 -9.22 13.29 -3.12
C ASP A 191 -9.51 11.87 -2.64
N LYS A 192 -9.05 11.51 -1.44
CA LYS A 192 -9.34 10.21 -0.80
C LYS A 192 -10.83 9.94 -0.62
N ARG A 193 -11.63 10.98 -0.30
CA ARG A 193 -13.07 10.83 0.00
C ARG A 193 -13.95 10.67 -1.23
N HIS A 194 -13.56 11.24 -2.36
CA HIS A 194 -14.39 11.31 -3.56
C HIS A 194 -13.98 10.31 -4.65
N GLY A 195 -12.68 9.98 -4.73
CA GLY A 195 -12.14 9.21 -5.85
C GLY A 195 -12.76 7.83 -6.00
N GLN A 196 -12.86 7.05 -4.94
CA GLN A 196 -13.41 5.69 -4.98
C GLN A 196 -14.91 5.67 -5.33
N ALA A 197 -15.67 6.63 -4.80
CA ALA A 197 -17.10 6.72 -5.10
C ALA A 197 -17.35 7.11 -6.57
N VAL A 198 -16.56 8.02 -7.11
CA VAL A 198 -16.66 8.44 -8.53
C VAL A 198 -16.26 7.30 -9.46
N ALA A 199 -15.16 6.60 -9.17
CA ALA A 199 -14.73 5.46 -9.97
C ALA A 199 -15.75 4.31 -9.95
N ALA A 200 -16.26 3.96 -8.77
CA ALA A 200 -17.30 2.93 -8.66
C ALA A 200 -18.58 3.31 -9.41
N ALA A 201 -18.96 4.59 -9.42
CA ALA A 201 -20.14 5.08 -10.12
C ALA A 201 -19.95 5.13 -11.65
N SER A 202 -18.74 5.17 -12.16
CA SER A 202 -18.45 5.22 -13.61
C SER A 202 -18.49 3.83 -14.29
N LEU A 203 -18.37 2.74 -13.52
CA LEU A 203 -18.29 1.38 -14.03
C LEU A 203 -19.55 0.85 -14.75
N PRO A 204 -20.80 1.16 -14.33
CA PRO A 204 -22.00 0.65 -15.01
C PRO A 204 -22.28 1.28 -16.38
N SER A 205 -21.42 2.11 -16.89
CA SER A 205 -21.53 2.70 -18.23
C SER A 205 -20.75 1.95 -19.31
N LEU A 206 -20.22 0.77 -18.97
CA LEU A 206 -19.54 -0.13 -19.91
C LEU A 206 -20.48 -1.07 -20.64
#